data_9a7e2f966b2103cec425fbbea02516a3
#
_entry.id   9a7e2f966b2103cec425fbbea02516a3
#
_cell.length_a   1.000
_cell.length_b   1.000
_cell.length_c   1.000
_cell.angle_alpha   90.00
_cell.angle_beta   90.00
_cell.angle_gamma   90.00
#
_symmetry.space_group_name_H-M   'P 1'
#
loop_
_entity.id
_entity.type
_entity.pdbx_description
1 polymer ?
#
loop_
_entity_poly.entity_id
_entity_poly.type
_entity_poly.pdbx_seq_one_letter_code
_entity_poly.pdbx_strand_id
1 'polypeptide(L)'
;MVFALGFVLFALGITISIALHECGHMWAAQATGMKVRRYFIGFGPRVFSFRRGETEYGLKALPLGGFCDIAGMTALDELEPEDLDRAMYRQATWKRLVVMFGGIAMNFLLGFILLVVLAVGWGLPRFDQPPATTIGEMNCVAQQKPNEKLDDCTGTGPAQRAGMQRGDVVKAVNGVKVTTWQQFTAETQKQTGPFTYTVERDGQTKTIEVAPERVIRYPKGGGPGREVSAVGVGSEYYEPLQYNVLAAIPAAGAYTGQMFVRTVQSLAQLPQKVSSLWTAVTGGERDPETPVSVYGASKIGGETAERGLWGVFILVLASLNFFLGAFNLVPLLPLDGGHIAVVLYEKIRNTIRGWKGLAPAGPVDYLKLLPVTYVAVVIGGAYMVLTLVADIVNPIQLFR
;
A
#
# COMPACT_ATOMS: atom_id res chain seq x y z
N MET A 1 -10.62 -10.72 20.73
CA MET A 1 -10.51 -11.95 19.91
C MET A 1 -10.56 -11.65 18.42
N VAL A 2 -11.51 -10.86 17.93
CA VAL A 2 -11.66 -10.51 16.49
C VAL A 2 -10.44 -9.78 15.95
N PHE A 3 -9.89 -8.80 16.70
CA PHE A 3 -8.64 -8.12 16.34
C PHE A 3 -7.49 -9.10 16.08
N ALA A 4 -7.24 -10.03 17.03
CA ALA A 4 -6.14 -10.99 16.90
C ALA A 4 -6.35 -11.93 15.70
N LEU A 5 -7.59 -12.35 15.44
CA LEU A 5 -7.94 -13.14 14.26
C LEU A 5 -7.66 -12.34 12.98
N GLY A 6 -8.12 -11.08 12.89
CA GLY A 6 -7.89 -10.21 11.74
C GLY A 6 -6.40 -9.95 11.50
N PHE A 7 -5.63 -9.71 12.56
CA PHE A 7 -4.19 -9.56 12.49
C PHE A 7 -3.50 -10.80 11.89
N VAL A 8 -3.83 -11.99 12.40
CA VAL A 8 -3.26 -13.27 11.92
C VAL A 8 -3.70 -13.54 10.47
N LEU A 9 -4.97 -13.32 10.14
CA LEU A 9 -5.48 -13.51 8.77
C LEU A 9 -4.78 -12.57 7.77
N PHE A 10 -4.52 -11.32 8.17
CA PHE A 10 -3.81 -10.37 7.31
C PHE A 10 -2.34 -10.76 7.12
N ALA A 11 -1.65 -11.13 8.19
CA ALA A 11 -0.27 -11.63 8.12
C ALA A 11 -0.17 -12.91 7.25
N LEU A 12 -1.15 -13.81 7.36
CA LEU A 12 -1.27 -14.99 6.50
C LEU A 12 -1.52 -14.59 5.04
N GLY A 13 -2.38 -13.59 4.79
CA GLY A 13 -2.61 -13.02 3.46
C GLY A 13 -1.33 -12.49 2.82
N ILE A 14 -0.50 -11.78 3.59
CA ILE A 14 0.84 -11.33 3.13
C ILE A 14 1.74 -12.53 2.80
N THR A 15 1.78 -13.53 3.68
CA THR A 15 2.59 -14.74 3.47
C THR A 15 2.17 -15.48 2.20
N ILE A 16 0.86 -15.61 1.97
CA ILE A 16 0.30 -16.20 0.74
C ILE A 16 0.68 -15.37 -0.49
N SER A 17 0.62 -14.03 -0.40
CA SER A 17 1.01 -13.14 -1.50
C SER A 17 2.46 -13.35 -1.91
N ILE A 18 3.37 -13.48 -0.95
CA ILE A 18 4.79 -13.76 -1.21
C ILE A 18 4.96 -15.18 -1.76
N ALA A 19 4.28 -16.17 -1.19
CA ALA A 19 4.34 -17.54 -1.68
C ALA A 19 3.89 -17.65 -3.13
N LEU A 20 2.80 -16.99 -3.51
CA LEU A 20 2.30 -16.96 -4.89
C LEU A 20 3.26 -16.21 -5.83
N HIS A 21 3.90 -15.14 -5.37
CA HIS A 21 4.95 -14.48 -6.12
C HIS A 21 6.08 -15.46 -6.48
N GLU A 22 6.63 -16.17 -5.50
CA GLU A 22 7.66 -17.19 -5.73
C GLU A 22 7.17 -18.35 -6.61
N CYS A 23 5.88 -18.74 -6.49
CA CYS A 23 5.23 -19.70 -7.38
C CYS A 23 5.23 -19.23 -8.83
N GLY A 24 5.04 -17.93 -9.07
CA GLY A 24 5.10 -17.35 -10.41
C GLY A 24 6.45 -17.58 -11.07
N HIS A 25 7.53 -17.33 -10.37
CA HIS A 25 8.88 -17.62 -10.84
C HIS A 25 9.09 -19.11 -11.11
N MET A 26 8.69 -19.96 -10.16
CA MET A 26 8.83 -21.41 -10.27
C MET A 26 8.07 -21.96 -11.48
N TRP A 27 6.80 -21.63 -11.65
CA TRP A 27 5.99 -22.14 -12.77
C TRP A 27 6.51 -21.65 -14.11
N ALA A 28 6.92 -20.37 -14.19
CA ALA A 28 7.51 -19.81 -15.39
C ALA A 28 8.85 -20.49 -15.74
N ALA A 29 9.71 -20.77 -14.75
CA ALA A 29 10.97 -21.48 -14.94
C ALA A 29 10.75 -22.92 -15.42
N GLN A 30 9.86 -23.66 -14.77
CA GLN A 30 9.50 -25.02 -15.16
C GLN A 30 8.88 -25.06 -16.57
N ALA A 31 7.96 -24.16 -16.88
CA ALA A 31 7.32 -24.09 -18.20
C ALA A 31 8.30 -23.73 -19.33
N THR A 32 9.37 -23.02 -19.01
CA THR A 32 10.43 -22.65 -19.99
C THR A 32 11.62 -23.62 -20.02
N GLY A 33 11.55 -24.73 -19.24
CA GLY A 33 12.52 -25.81 -19.24
C GLY A 33 13.73 -25.58 -18.33
N MET A 34 13.70 -24.58 -17.44
CA MET A 34 14.76 -24.35 -16.45
C MET A 34 14.58 -25.29 -15.25
N LYS A 35 15.66 -25.63 -14.57
CA LYS A 35 15.63 -26.45 -13.36
C LYS A 35 15.36 -25.59 -12.14
N VAL A 36 14.31 -25.94 -11.38
CA VAL A 36 14.03 -25.36 -10.07
C VAL A 36 14.46 -26.35 -9.00
N ARG A 37 15.45 -25.97 -8.21
CA ARG A 37 16.03 -26.83 -7.16
C ARG A 37 15.20 -26.82 -5.90
N ARG A 38 14.80 -25.61 -5.43
CA ARG A 38 14.11 -25.42 -4.15
C ARG A 38 13.04 -24.34 -4.25
N TYR A 39 11.94 -24.60 -3.58
CA TYR A 39 10.88 -23.62 -3.34
C TYR A 39 10.54 -23.63 -1.86
N PHE A 40 10.80 -22.54 -1.17
CA PHE A 40 10.56 -22.42 0.26
C PHE A 40 9.80 -21.16 0.62
N ILE A 41 8.85 -21.31 1.53
CA ILE A 41 8.18 -20.21 2.21
C ILE A 41 8.88 -19.97 3.54
N GLY A 42 9.29 -18.72 3.80
CA GLY A 42 10.00 -18.33 5.01
C GLY A 42 11.54 -18.44 4.91
N PHE A 43 12.18 -17.99 5.97
CA PHE A 43 13.63 -18.03 6.17
C PHE A 43 14.00 -18.74 7.48
N GLY A 44 15.30 -18.94 7.71
CA GLY A 44 15.81 -19.59 8.91
C GLY A 44 15.79 -21.11 8.84
N PRO A 45 15.71 -21.83 10.00
CA PRO A 45 15.73 -23.28 10.03
C PRO A 45 14.52 -23.89 9.34
N ARG A 46 14.73 -25.05 8.74
CA ARG A 46 13.69 -25.82 8.04
C ARG A 46 12.75 -26.47 9.07
N VAL A 47 11.45 -26.22 8.92
CA VAL A 47 10.40 -26.84 9.72
C VAL A 47 9.93 -28.14 9.06
N PHE A 48 9.65 -28.05 7.75
CA PHE A 48 9.16 -29.17 6.97
C PHE A 48 9.62 -29.03 5.51
N SER A 49 9.94 -30.16 4.86
CA SER A 49 10.13 -30.20 3.40
C SER A 49 9.78 -31.56 2.83
N PHE A 50 9.45 -31.59 1.55
CA PHE A 50 9.26 -32.78 0.76
C PHE A 50 9.78 -32.54 -0.66
N ARG A 51 10.14 -33.62 -1.35
CA ARG A 51 10.62 -33.56 -2.73
C ARG A 51 9.54 -34.05 -3.69
N ARG A 52 9.28 -33.27 -4.74
CA ARG A 52 8.40 -33.68 -5.83
C ARG A 52 9.12 -33.41 -7.16
N GLY A 53 9.44 -34.48 -7.90
CA GLY A 53 10.30 -34.38 -9.06
C GLY A 53 11.70 -33.88 -8.69
N GLU A 54 12.17 -32.86 -9.37
CA GLU A 54 13.49 -32.26 -9.15
C GLU A 54 13.50 -31.18 -8.06
N THR A 55 12.34 -30.70 -7.66
CA THR A 55 12.19 -29.55 -6.75
C THR A 55 11.93 -30.01 -5.32
N GLU A 56 12.66 -29.46 -4.36
CA GLU A 56 12.37 -29.55 -2.91
C GLU A 56 11.45 -28.41 -2.51
N TYR A 57 10.29 -28.73 -1.97
CA TYR A 57 9.30 -27.80 -1.42
C TYR A 57 9.37 -27.78 0.09
N GLY A 58 9.26 -26.62 0.72
CA GLY A 58 9.31 -26.60 2.17
C GLY A 58 8.85 -25.31 2.82
N LEU A 59 8.77 -25.39 4.15
CA LEU A 59 8.43 -24.31 5.06
C LEU A 59 9.59 -24.08 6.04
N LYS A 60 9.97 -22.84 6.25
CA LYS A 60 10.96 -22.41 7.22
C LYS A 60 10.32 -21.67 8.38
N ALA A 61 11.04 -21.54 9.49
CA ALA A 61 10.49 -21.09 10.77
C ALA A 61 10.05 -19.63 10.79
N LEU A 62 10.68 -18.75 10.01
CA LEU A 62 10.37 -17.33 9.97
C LEU A 62 9.56 -17.00 8.72
N PRO A 63 8.25 -16.70 8.81
CA PRO A 63 7.38 -16.45 7.66
C PRO A 63 7.56 -15.03 7.10
N LEU A 64 8.82 -14.57 7.02
CA LEU A 64 9.18 -13.22 6.58
C LEU A 64 9.62 -13.18 5.11
N GLY A 65 9.03 -14.00 4.25
CA GLY A 65 9.40 -14.05 2.85
C GLY A 65 9.31 -15.44 2.26
N GLY A 66 9.98 -15.64 1.14
CA GLY A 66 10.11 -16.92 0.45
C GLY A 66 11.27 -16.85 -0.54
N PHE A 67 11.56 -17.96 -1.19
CA PHE A 67 12.50 -17.97 -2.32
C PHE A 67 12.25 -19.15 -3.24
N CYS A 68 12.49 -18.91 -4.51
CA CYS A 68 12.54 -19.91 -5.57
C CYS A 68 13.98 -20.00 -6.09
N ASP A 69 14.64 -21.13 -5.83
CA ASP A 69 16.02 -21.36 -6.25
C ASP A 69 16.04 -21.99 -7.66
N ILE A 70 16.30 -21.16 -8.66
CA ILE A 70 16.39 -21.52 -10.08
C ILE A 70 17.86 -21.71 -10.42
N ALA A 71 18.23 -22.87 -10.97
CA ALA A 71 19.60 -23.19 -11.33
C ALA A 71 20.17 -22.19 -12.33
N GLY A 72 21.35 -21.63 -12.02
CA GLY A 72 22.01 -20.67 -12.89
C GLY A 72 21.28 -19.34 -13.02
N MET A 73 20.67 -18.83 -11.99
CA MET A 73 20.09 -17.48 -11.99
C MET A 73 21.12 -16.41 -12.34
N THR A 74 22.37 -16.64 -11.93
CA THR A 74 23.55 -15.89 -12.35
C THR A 74 24.67 -16.82 -12.80
N ALA A 75 25.65 -16.31 -13.55
CA ALA A 75 26.83 -17.09 -13.96
C ALA A 75 27.80 -17.42 -12.82
N LEU A 76 27.52 -16.93 -11.60
CA LEU A 76 28.29 -17.24 -10.37
C LEU A 76 27.81 -18.53 -9.68
N ASP A 77 26.67 -19.07 -10.11
CA ASP A 77 26.10 -20.27 -9.53
C ASP A 77 26.90 -21.51 -9.96
N GLU A 78 27.40 -22.28 -8.98
CA GLU A 78 28.10 -23.54 -9.23
C GLU A 78 27.06 -24.61 -9.58
N LEU A 79 27.17 -25.14 -10.81
CA LEU A 79 26.20 -26.09 -11.35
C LEU A 79 26.88 -27.42 -11.69
N GLU A 80 26.14 -28.49 -11.45
CA GLU A 80 26.54 -29.80 -12.00
C GLU A 80 26.53 -29.76 -13.54
N PRO A 81 27.43 -30.52 -14.22
CA PRO A 81 27.51 -30.51 -15.68
C PRO A 81 26.18 -30.80 -16.40
N GLU A 82 25.33 -31.65 -15.80
CA GLU A 82 24.00 -32.01 -16.32
C GLU A 82 22.96 -30.86 -16.25
N ASP A 83 23.18 -29.87 -15.38
CA ASP A 83 22.28 -28.74 -15.19
C ASP A 83 22.63 -27.52 -16.06
N LEU A 84 23.83 -27.52 -16.66
CA LEU A 84 24.34 -26.40 -17.44
C LEU A 84 23.43 -25.99 -18.61
N ASP A 85 22.82 -26.92 -19.28
CA ASP A 85 21.92 -26.63 -20.42
C ASP A 85 20.57 -26.07 -19.97
N ARG A 86 20.22 -26.31 -18.73
CA ARG A 86 18.98 -25.81 -18.09
C ARG A 86 19.21 -24.57 -17.23
N ALA A 87 20.44 -24.10 -17.13
CA ALA A 87 20.85 -22.94 -16.39
C ALA A 87 20.19 -21.66 -16.95
N MET A 88 19.60 -20.83 -16.10
CA MET A 88 18.85 -19.64 -16.50
C MET A 88 19.70 -18.66 -17.32
N TYR A 89 20.98 -18.40 -16.93
CA TYR A 89 21.85 -17.47 -17.65
C TYR A 89 22.20 -17.91 -19.09
N ARG A 90 22.03 -19.20 -19.41
CA ARG A 90 22.21 -19.75 -20.75
C ARG A 90 20.95 -19.70 -21.61
N GLN A 91 19.80 -19.50 -21.02
CA GLN A 91 18.52 -19.48 -21.72
C GLN A 91 18.33 -18.24 -22.58
N ALA A 92 17.47 -18.35 -23.59
CA ALA A 92 17.09 -17.22 -24.44
C ALA A 92 16.51 -16.07 -23.59
N THR A 93 16.80 -14.82 -23.99
CA THR A 93 16.39 -13.61 -23.27
C THR A 93 14.91 -13.60 -22.90
N TRP A 94 14.01 -13.98 -23.83
CA TRP A 94 12.58 -13.98 -23.59
C TRP A 94 12.16 -14.96 -22.48
N LYS A 95 12.80 -16.15 -22.40
CA LYS A 95 12.53 -17.13 -21.34
C LYS A 95 12.93 -16.57 -19.97
N ARG A 96 14.10 -15.95 -19.89
CA ARG A 96 14.60 -15.29 -18.68
C ARG A 96 13.65 -14.17 -18.22
N LEU A 97 13.17 -13.35 -19.14
CA LEU A 97 12.19 -12.29 -18.85
C LEU A 97 10.86 -12.88 -18.38
N VAL A 98 10.33 -13.93 -19.01
CA VAL A 98 9.09 -14.60 -18.59
C VAL A 98 9.21 -15.10 -17.16
N VAL A 99 10.35 -15.66 -16.77
CA VAL A 99 10.58 -16.10 -15.38
C VAL A 99 10.58 -14.92 -14.42
N MET A 100 11.31 -13.84 -14.72
CA MET A 100 11.36 -12.67 -13.84
C MET A 100 10.02 -11.96 -13.72
N PHE A 101 9.26 -11.86 -14.80
CA PHE A 101 7.89 -11.31 -14.74
C PHE A 101 6.89 -12.26 -14.08
N GLY A 102 7.19 -13.55 -13.94
CA GLY A 102 6.29 -14.56 -13.39
C GLY A 102 5.81 -14.21 -11.97
N GLY A 103 6.73 -13.87 -11.07
CA GLY A 103 6.39 -13.45 -9.71
C GLY A 103 5.58 -12.15 -9.66
N ILE A 104 6.03 -11.16 -10.41
CA ILE A 104 5.36 -9.85 -10.53
C ILE A 104 3.92 -10.02 -11.02
N ALA A 105 3.72 -10.84 -12.07
CA ALA A 105 2.40 -11.12 -12.63
C ALA A 105 1.47 -11.78 -11.62
N MET A 106 1.98 -12.65 -10.75
CA MET A 106 1.17 -13.28 -9.69
C MET A 106 0.67 -12.28 -8.67
N ASN A 107 1.48 -11.28 -8.29
CA ASN A 107 1.03 -10.21 -7.39
C ASN A 107 -0.08 -9.37 -8.04
N PHE A 108 0.09 -8.97 -9.30
CA PHE A 108 -0.96 -8.24 -10.02
C PHE A 108 -2.23 -9.08 -10.20
N LEU A 109 -2.10 -10.36 -10.50
CA LEU A 109 -3.23 -11.28 -10.64
C LEU A 109 -3.97 -11.43 -9.31
N LEU A 110 -3.27 -11.64 -8.20
CA LEU A 110 -3.88 -11.75 -6.88
C LEU A 110 -4.56 -10.44 -6.47
N GLY A 111 -3.89 -9.30 -6.67
CA GLY A 111 -4.48 -7.98 -6.44
C GLY A 111 -5.77 -7.77 -7.24
N PHE A 112 -5.76 -8.15 -8.52
CA PHE A 112 -6.95 -8.10 -9.39
C PHE A 112 -8.08 -9.01 -8.90
N ILE A 113 -7.78 -10.25 -8.52
CA ILE A 113 -8.79 -11.18 -7.97
C ILE A 113 -9.40 -10.60 -6.69
N LEU A 114 -8.59 -10.05 -5.79
CA LEU A 114 -9.06 -9.40 -4.57
C LEU A 114 -9.96 -8.19 -4.88
N LEU A 115 -9.66 -7.40 -5.92
CA LEU A 115 -10.52 -6.30 -6.36
C LEU A 115 -11.84 -6.81 -6.95
N VAL A 116 -11.86 -7.92 -7.68
CA VAL A 116 -13.11 -8.54 -8.15
C VAL A 116 -13.97 -9.01 -6.97
N VAL A 117 -13.36 -9.66 -5.98
CA VAL A 117 -14.04 -10.08 -4.75
C VAL A 117 -14.59 -8.87 -3.99
N LEU A 118 -13.80 -7.79 -3.89
CA LEU A 118 -14.23 -6.54 -3.27
C LEU A 118 -15.42 -5.92 -4.03
N ALA A 119 -15.33 -5.84 -5.36
CA ALA A 119 -16.37 -5.24 -6.21
C ALA A 119 -17.73 -5.94 -6.06
N VAL A 120 -17.72 -7.26 -5.92
CA VAL A 120 -18.95 -8.07 -5.77
C VAL A 120 -19.47 -8.03 -4.33
N GLY A 121 -18.58 -8.15 -3.33
CA GLY A 121 -18.98 -8.29 -1.93
C GLY A 121 -19.29 -6.98 -1.23
N TRP A 122 -18.47 -5.95 -1.43
CA TRP A 122 -18.54 -4.70 -0.68
C TRP A 122 -18.56 -3.44 -1.55
N GLY A 123 -18.29 -3.57 -2.85
CA GLY A 123 -18.15 -2.45 -3.77
C GLY A 123 -16.74 -1.86 -3.85
N LEU A 124 -16.43 -1.27 -5.00
CA LEU A 124 -15.16 -0.56 -5.22
C LEU A 124 -15.30 0.89 -4.74
N PRO A 125 -14.33 1.41 -3.95
CA PRO A 125 -14.27 2.83 -3.63
C PRO A 125 -14.18 3.68 -4.89
N ARG A 126 -14.80 4.84 -4.88
CA ARG A 126 -14.77 5.76 -6.01
C ARG A 126 -13.48 6.59 -5.95
N PHE A 127 -12.81 6.74 -7.09
CA PHE A 127 -11.64 7.61 -7.20
C PHE A 127 -12.02 9.08 -7.42
N ASP A 128 -13.23 9.32 -7.88
CA ASP A 128 -13.84 10.64 -8.07
C ASP A 128 -14.44 11.19 -6.77
N GLN A 129 -13.81 10.90 -5.64
CA GLN A 129 -14.20 11.43 -4.33
C GLN A 129 -14.20 12.96 -4.36
N PRO A 130 -15.20 13.60 -3.73
CA PRO A 130 -15.18 15.04 -3.58
C PRO A 130 -13.91 15.48 -2.80
N PRO A 131 -13.47 16.74 -2.98
CA PRO A 131 -12.36 17.26 -2.18
C PRO A 131 -12.54 16.97 -0.69
N ALA A 132 -11.48 16.64 0.01
CA ALA A 132 -11.50 16.17 1.40
C ALA A 132 -12.16 17.17 2.39
N THR A 133 -12.35 18.43 1.96
CA THR A 133 -13.00 19.50 2.74
C THR A 133 -14.43 19.81 2.24
N THR A 134 -15.03 18.92 1.44
CA THR A 134 -16.41 19.07 0.97
C THR A 134 -17.40 18.76 2.09
N ILE A 135 -18.34 19.67 2.31
CA ILE A 135 -19.39 19.53 3.30
C ILE A 135 -20.43 18.52 2.80
N GLY A 136 -20.65 17.47 3.59
CA GLY A 136 -21.66 16.46 3.36
C GLY A 136 -22.89 16.71 4.22
N GLU A 137 -23.02 15.93 5.28
CA GLU A 137 -24.13 16.08 6.22
C GLU A 137 -24.00 17.34 7.08
N MET A 138 -25.13 17.93 7.39
CA MET A 138 -25.23 19.03 8.34
C MET A 138 -26.20 18.64 9.45
N ASN A 139 -25.70 18.65 10.68
CA ASN A 139 -26.41 18.18 11.86
C ASN A 139 -26.36 19.25 12.95
N CYS A 140 -27.20 19.09 13.97
CA CYS A 140 -27.06 19.85 15.21
C CYS A 140 -25.73 19.56 15.91
N VAL A 141 -25.34 20.38 16.84
CA VAL A 141 -24.11 20.22 17.63
C VAL A 141 -24.46 19.59 18.98
N ALA A 142 -23.90 18.40 19.23
CA ALA A 142 -24.09 17.66 20.47
C ALA A 142 -22.88 17.77 21.41
N GLN A 143 -23.11 17.74 22.73
CA GLN A 143 -22.07 17.54 23.74
C GLN A 143 -21.53 16.09 23.64
N GLN A 144 -20.26 15.90 23.99
CA GLN A 144 -19.69 14.56 24.08
C GLN A 144 -19.56 14.15 25.55
N LYS A 145 -19.94 12.91 25.84
CA LYS A 145 -19.79 12.30 27.16
C LYS A 145 -18.36 11.75 27.35
N PRO A 146 -17.91 11.51 28.58
CA PRO A 146 -16.60 10.92 28.87
C PRO A 146 -16.38 9.53 28.23
N ASN A 147 -17.46 8.81 27.89
CA ASN A 147 -17.41 7.53 27.15
C ASN A 147 -17.34 7.67 25.63
N GLU A 148 -16.97 8.84 25.14
CA GLU A 148 -16.83 9.23 23.72
C GLU A 148 -18.15 9.28 22.93
N LYS A 149 -19.30 8.94 23.51
CA LYS A 149 -20.60 9.04 22.85
C LYS A 149 -21.09 10.48 22.81
N LEU A 150 -21.73 10.86 21.70
CA LEU A 150 -22.43 12.14 21.60
C LEU A 150 -23.79 12.04 22.25
N ASP A 151 -24.24 13.14 22.87
CA ASP A 151 -25.61 13.29 23.31
C ASP A 151 -26.54 13.45 22.10
N ASP A 152 -27.82 13.16 22.31
CA ASP A 152 -28.84 13.50 21.33
C ASP A 152 -28.95 15.03 21.21
N CYS A 153 -29.07 15.52 20.01
CA CYS A 153 -29.29 16.92 19.72
C CYS A 153 -30.45 17.08 18.71
N THR A 154 -31.09 18.24 18.75
CA THR A 154 -32.21 18.56 17.85
C THR A 154 -32.04 19.95 17.23
N GLY A 155 -32.63 20.15 16.06
CA GLY A 155 -32.57 21.43 15.35
C GLY A 155 -31.39 21.51 14.36
N THR A 156 -31.10 22.74 13.89
CA THR A 156 -30.09 23.06 12.92
C THR A 156 -28.78 23.49 13.56
N GLY A 157 -27.66 22.99 13.04
CA GLY A 157 -26.32 23.39 13.51
C GLY A 157 -25.92 24.80 13.06
N PRO A 158 -24.84 25.33 13.65
CA PRO A 158 -24.32 26.65 13.30
C PRO A 158 -24.01 26.87 11.84
N ALA A 159 -23.38 25.89 11.20
CA ALA A 159 -23.05 25.95 9.77
C ALA A 159 -24.29 26.08 8.87
N GLN A 160 -25.36 25.32 9.20
CA GLN A 160 -26.60 25.37 8.44
C GLN A 160 -27.32 26.70 8.65
N ARG A 161 -27.32 27.21 9.87
CA ARG A 161 -27.90 28.58 10.20
C ARG A 161 -27.14 29.69 9.46
N ALA A 162 -25.85 29.53 9.25
CA ALA A 162 -25.02 30.47 8.53
C ALA A 162 -25.16 30.39 6.99
N GLY A 163 -25.96 29.44 6.47
CA GLY A 163 -26.18 29.28 5.04
C GLY A 163 -25.11 28.46 4.31
N MET A 164 -24.31 27.68 5.04
CA MET A 164 -23.51 26.62 4.42
C MET A 164 -24.44 25.56 3.79
N GLN A 165 -23.98 24.93 2.74
CA GLN A 165 -24.74 23.93 1.99
C GLN A 165 -23.90 22.67 1.78
N ARG A 166 -24.60 21.54 1.60
CA ARG A 166 -23.98 20.30 1.14
C ARG A 166 -23.32 20.54 -0.22
N GLY A 167 -22.09 20.05 -0.39
CA GLY A 167 -21.30 20.26 -1.60
C GLY A 167 -20.37 21.48 -1.53
N ASP A 168 -20.47 22.35 -0.53
CA ASP A 168 -19.52 23.43 -0.30
C ASP A 168 -18.12 22.84 -0.04
N VAL A 169 -17.12 23.32 -0.78
CA VAL A 169 -15.71 22.93 -0.56
C VAL A 169 -15.03 24.01 0.26
N VAL A 170 -14.69 23.70 1.52
CA VAL A 170 -14.01 24.68 2.39
C VAL A 170 -12.54 24.81 1.95
N LYS A 171 -12.12 26.01 1.59
CA LYS A 171 -10.74 26.34 1.20
C LYS A 171 -9.94 26.95 2.35
N ALA A 172 -10.60 27.71 3.24
CA ALA A 172 -9.94 28.33 4.39
C ALA A 172 -10.89 28.48 5.57
N VAL A 173 -10.32 28.47 6.76
CA VAL A 173 -10.99 28.76 8.05
C VAL A 173 -10.32 30.00 8.61
N ASN A 174 -11.07 31.08 8.76
CA ASN A 174 -10.57 32.38 9.24
C ASN A 174 -9.26 32.81 8.54
N GLY A 175 -9.19 32.64 7.20
CA GLY A 175 -8.02 32.96 6.39
C GLY A 175 -6.93 31.87 6.36
N VAL A 176 -6.96 30.88 7.22
CA VAL A 176 -6.00 29.77 7.23
C VAL A 176 -6.43 28.71 6.21
N LYS A 177 -5.59 28.45 5.19
CA LYS A 177 -5.87 27.48 4.15
C LYS A 177 -5.94 26.04 4.70
N VAL A 178 -6.97 25.30 4.28
CA VAL A 178 -7.18 23.90 4.66
C VAL A 178 -7.34 23.03 3.40
N THR A 179 -6.76 21.84 3.42
CA THR A 179 -6.80 20.88 2.30
C THR A 179 -7.26 19.49 2.73
N THR A 180 -7.34 19.24 4.04
CA THR A 180 -7.81 17.98 4.61
C THR A 180 -8.90 18.23 5.64
N TRP A 181 -9.76 17.22 5.85
CA TRP A 181 -10.80 17.29 6.88
C TRP A 181 -10.22 17.49 8.28
N GLN A 182 -9.07 16.90 8.54
CA GLN A 182 -8.39 17.03 9.83
C GLN A 182 -7.93 18.48 10.08
N GLN A 183 -7.33 19.14 9.07
CA GLN A 183 -6.95 20.56 9.14
C GLN A 183 -8.19 21.43 9.34
N PHE A 184 -9.26 21.18 8.56
CA PHE A 184 -10.53 21.90 8.69
C PHE A 184 -11.09 21.78 10.11
N THR A 185 -11.14 20.57 10.67
CA THR A 185 -11.64 20.33 12.02
C THR A 185 -10.77 21.01 13.07
N ALA A 186 -9.44 20.86 12.98
CA ALA A 186 -8.50 21.45 13.92
C ALA A 186 -8.58 22.98 13.92
N GLU A 187 -8.63 23.63 12.76
CA GLU A 187 -8.73 25.08 12.67
C GLU A 187 -10.10 25.59 13.14
N THR A 188 -11.20 24.86 12.84
CA THR A 188 -12.53 25.18 13.37
C THR A 188 -12.58 25.11 14.90
N GLN A 189 -12.00 24.08 15.50
CA GLN A 189 -12.00 23.88 16.96
C GLN A 189 -11.22 24.94 17.72
N LYS A 190 -10.23 25.58 17.10
CA LYS A 190 -9.45 26.68 17.72
C LYS A 190 -10.22 28.00 17.86
N GLN A 191 -11.28 28.20 17.10
CA GLN A 191 -12.01 29.45 17.09
C GLN A 191 -12.76 29.64 18.43
N THR A 192 -12.79 30.86 18.93
CA THR A 192 -13.45 31.16 20.24
C THR A 192 -14.70 31.97 20.08
N GLY A 193 -14.97 32.57 18.92
CA GLY A 193 -16.13 33.40 18.60
C GLY A 193 -16.52 33.25 17.12
N PRO A 194 -17.38 34.14 16.59
CA PRO A 194 -17.72 34.14 15.18
C PRO A 194 -16.47 34.26 14.30
N PHE A 195 -16.45 33.52 13.23
CA PHE A 195 -15.33 33.44 12.28
C PHE A 195 -15.83 33.15 10.86
N THR A 196 -14.96 33.22 9.84
CA THR A 196 -15.34 33.07 8.44
C THR A 196 -14.81 31.78 7.85
N TYR A 197 -15.64 31.11 7.07
CA TYR A 197 -15.22 30.10 6.10
C TYR A 197 -15.14 30.71 4.72
N THR A 198 -14.02 30.43 4.02
CA THR A 198 -13.94 30.63 2.58
C THR A 198 -14.31 29.33 1.91
N VAL A 199 -15.42 29.29 1.19
CA VAL A 199 -15.92 28.09 0.51
C VAL A 199 -15.98 28.33 -1.00
N GLU A 200 -15.83 27.23 -1.75
CA GLU A 200 -16.14 27.20 -3.17
C GLU A 200 -17.46 26.50 -3.37
N ARG A 201 -18.43 27.18 -3.99
CA ARG A 201 -19.76 26.69 -4.32
C ARG A 201 -20.01 26.96 -5.81
N ASP A 202 -20.28 25.92 -6.61
CA ASP A 202 -20.51 26.04 -8.05
C ASP A 202 -19.40 26.80 -8.80
N GLY A 203 -18.14 26.57 -8.39
CA GLY A 203 -16.97 27.26 -8.96
C GLY A 203 -16.78 28.71 -8.50
N GLN A 204 -17.64 29.22 -7.64
CA GLN A 204 -17.55 30.57 -7.08
C GLN A 204 -17.04 30.55 -5.63
N THR A 205 -16.10 31.42 -5.32
CA THR A 205 -15.63 31.61 -3.94
C THR A 205 -16.61 32.49 -3.18
N LYS A 206 -17.05 31.99 -2.02
CA LYS A 206 -17.95 32.69 -1.09
C LYS A 206 -17.34 32.72 0.29
N THR A 207 -17.62 33.77 1.05
CA THR A 207 -17.26 33.88 2.47
C THR A 207 -18.53 33.78 3.29
N ILE A 208 -18.52 32.85 4.25
CA ILE A 208 -19.67 32.58 5.13
C ILE A 208 -19.20 32.79 6.55
N GLU A 209 -19.86 33.72 7.27
CA GLU A 209 -19.62 33.95 8.70
C GLU A 209 -20.43 32.96 9.53
N VAL A 210 -19.77 32.25 10.42
CA VAL A 210 -20.37 31.24 11.28
C VAL A 210 -20.10 31.55 12.76
N ALA A 211 -21.15 31.57 13.57
CA ALA A 211 -21.05 31.65 15.04
C ALA A 211 -21.07 30.20 15.59
N PRO A 212 -19.93 29.64 16.01
CA PRO A 212 -19.86 28.26 16.48
C PRO A 212 -20.55 28.08 17.84
N GLU A 213 -20.93 26.83 18.13
CA GLU A 213 -21.32 26.42 19.47
C GLU A 213 -20.12 25.86 20.24
N ARG A 214 -20.04 26.18 21.54
CA ARG A 214 -18.99 25.65 22.42
C ARG A 214 -19.44 24.32 22.99
N VAL A 215 -18.61 23.29 22.80
CA VAL A 215 -18.90 21.92 23.26
C VAL A 215 -17.66 21.28 23.85
N ILE A 216 -17.88 20.34 24.76
CA ILE A 216 -16.80 19.52 25.31
C ILE A 216 -16.52 18.39 24.36
N ARG A 217 -15.24 18.17 24.06
CA ARG A 217 -14.73 17.01 23.33
C ARG A 217 -13.64 16.32 24.15
N TYR A 218 -13.71 15.01 24.20
CA TYR A 218 -12.74 14.17 24.89
C TYR A 218 -11.74 13.63 23.89
N PRO A 219 -10.42 13.66 24.19
CA PRO A 219 -9.43 13.04 23.33
C PRO A 219 -9.62 11.52 23.30
N LYS A 220 -9.46 10.92 22.12
CA LYS A 220 -9.50 9.47 21.99
C LYS A 220 -8.38 8.83 22.83
N GLY A 221 -8.73 7.77 23.54
CA GLY A 221 -7.79 7.11 24.46
C GLY A 221 -7.80 7.64 25.89
N GLY A 222 -8.74 8.53 26.21
CA GLY A 222 -8.91 9.07 27.57
C GLY A 222 -8.19 10.39 27.79
N GLY A 223 -8.64 11.14 28.80
CA GLY A 223 -8.09 12.43 29.17
C GLY A 223 -9.19 13.43 29.54
N PRO A 224 -8.83 14.61 30.05
CA PRO A 224 -9.82 15.65 30.40
C PRO A 224 -10.50 16.17 29.14
N GLY A 225 -11.81 16.37 29.22
CA GLY A 225 -12.59 17.05 28.18
C GLY A 225 -12.07 18.47 27.95
N ARG A 226 -12.01 18.86 26.67
CA ARG A 226 -11.62 20.21 26.26
C ARG A 226 -12.82 20.90 25.61
N GLU A 227 -13.04 22.14 25.96
CA GLU A 227 -14.04 22.98 25.32
C GLU A 227 -13.51 23.43 23.97
N VAL A 228 -14.24 23.11 22.89
CA VAL A 228 -13.90 23.44 21.51
C VAL A 228 -15.08 24.02 20.77
N SER A 229 -14.83 24.70 19.67
CA SER A 229 -15.88 25.16 18.76
C SER A 229 -16.32 24.04 17.81
N ALA A 230 -17.64 23.94 17.62
CA ALA A 230 -18.26 23.02 16.70
C ALA A 230 -19.34 23.71 15.86
N VAL A 231 -19.51 23.29 14.63
CA VAL A 231 -20.41 23.90 13.65
C VAL A 231 -21.48 22.95 13.10
N GLY A 232 -21.39 21.65 13.43
CA GLY A 232 -22.40 20.64 13.04
C GLY A 232 -22.32 20.25 11.58
N VAL A 233 -21.14 19.96 11.05
CA VAL A 233 -20.93 19.44 9.67
C VAL A 233 -20.18 18.13 9.66
N GLY A 234 -20.50 17.26 8.70
CA GLY A 234 -19.77 16.07 8.32
C GLY A 234 -19.15 16.22 6.94
N SER A 235 -18.12 15.41 6.64
CA SER A 235 -17.53 15.35 5.30
C SER A 235 -18.46 14.66 4.30
N GLU A 236 -18.43 15.10 3.03
CA GLU A 236 -19.08 14.36 1.96
C GLU A 236 -18.32 13.05 1.71
N TYR A 237 -19.07 11.97 1.55
CA TYR A 237 -18.54 10.65 1.27
C TYR A 237 -19.39 9.95 0.22
N TYR A 238 -18.77 9.39 -0.80
CA TYR A 238 -19.45 8.56 -1.78
C TYR A 238 -19.39 7.09 -1.38
N GLU A 239 -20.55 6.45 -1.36
CA GLU A 239 -20.61 5.01 -1.10
C GLU A 239 -19.87 4.22 -2.18
N PRO A 240 -19.21 3.11 -1.81
CA PRO A 240 -18.60 2.20 -2.77
C PRO A 240 -19.63 1.68 -3.77
N LEU A 241 -19.22 1.54 -5.04
CA LEU A 241 -20.07 0.99 -6.08
C LEU A 241 -19.96 -0.53 -6.09
N GLN A 242 -21.07 -1.20 -5.82
CA GLN A 242 -21.17 -2.65 -5.89
C GLN A 242 -21.55 -3.12 -7.29
N TYR A 243 -20.94 -4.21 -7.74
CA TYR A 243 -21.12 -4.76 -9.07
C TYR A 243 -21.59 -6.20 -9.01
N ASN A 244 -22.36 -6.64 -10.02
CA ASN A 244 -22.56 -8.06 -10.25
C ASN A 244 -21.27 -8.71 -10.78
N VAL A 245 -21.19 -10.05 -10.72
CA VAL A 245 -19.95 -10.80 -11.05
C VAL A 245 -19.42 -10.48 -12.45
N LEU A 246 -20.28 -10.31 -13.45
CA LEU A 246 -19.84 -10.02 -14.82
C LEU A 246 -19.33 -8.58 -14.96
N ALA A 247 -20.00 -7.62 -14.35
CA ALA A 247 -19.59 -6.21 -14.37
C ALA A 247 -18.38 -5.92 -13.47
N ALA A 248 -18.14 -6.77 -12.45
CA ALA A 248 -16.99 -6.63 -11.55
C ALA A 248 -15.64 -6.79 -12.27
N ILE A 249 -15.57 -7.66 -13.29
CA ILE A 249 -14.33 -7.92 -14.04
C ILE A 249 -13.81 -6.66 -14.74
N PRO A 250 -14.57 -5.99 -15.64
CA PRO A 250 -14.11 -4.76 -16.27
C PRO A 250 -13.93 -3.61 -15.27
N ALA A 251 -14.79 -3.51 -14.25
CA ALA A 251 -14.66 -2.50 -13.20
C ALA A 251 -13.34 -2.67 -12.40
N ALA A 252 -13.02 -3.89 -11.96
CA ALA A 252 -11.76 -4.20 -11.31
C ALA A 252 -10.56 -3.98 -12.24
N GLY A 253 -10.70 -4.22 -13.55
CA GLY A 253 -9.66 -3.93 -14.54
C GLY A 253 -9.35 -2.42 -14.62
N ALA A 254 -10.39 -1.59 -14.73
CA ALA A 254 -10.23 -0.13 -14.71
C ALA A 254 -9.62 0.36 -13.38
N TYR A 255 -10.10 -0.19 -12.26
CA TYR A 255 -9.57 0.12 -10.93
C TYR A 255 -8.10 -0.28 -10.78
N THR A 256 -7.71 -1.47 -11.31
CA THR A 256 -6.31 -1.93 -11.34
C THR A 256 -5.39 -0.94 -12.05
N GLY A 257 -5.81 -0.40 -13.21
CA GLY A 257 -5.03 0.62 -13.93
C GLY A 257 -4.80 1.88 -13.09
N GLN A 258 -5.83 2.37 -12.41
CA GLN A 258 -5.73 3.53 -11.53
C GLN A 258 -4.86 3.24 -10.29
N MET A 259 -5.02 2.05 -9.68
CA MET A 259 -4.18 1.61 -8.55
C MET A 259 -2.71 1.52 -8.95
N PHE A 260 -2.42 1.00 -10.15
CA PHE A 260 -1.04 0.93 -10.65
C PHE A 260 -0.40 2.32 -10.75
N VAL A 261 -1.11 3.29 -11.36
CA VAL A 261 -0.61 4.67 -11.48
C VAL A 261 -0.35 5.27 -10.09
N ARG A 262 -1.29 5.15 -9.15
CA ARG A 262 -1.13 5.63 -7.77
C ARG A 262 0.04 4.95 -7.05
N THR A 263 0.20 3.64 -7.24
CA THR A 263 1.31 2.89 -6.65
C THR A 263 2.67 3.38 -7.17
N VAL A 264 2.80 3.62 -8.48
CA VAL A 264 4.04 4.17 -9.06
C VAL A 264 4.31 5.57 -8.52
N GLN A 265 3.28 6.43 -8.40
CA GLN A 265 3.43 7.75 -7.79
C GLN A 265 3.87 7.67 -6.32
N SER A 266 3.28 6.76 -5.53
CA SER A 266 3.67 6.53 -4.14
C SER A 266 5.11 6.03 -4.02
N LEU A 267 5.54 5.11 -4.90
CA LEU A 267 6.93 4.64 -4.94
C LEU A 267 7.92 5.79 -5.24
N ALA A 268 7.57 6.68 -6.17
CA ALA A 268 8.41 7.84 -6.48
C ALA A 268 8.54 8.82 -5.30
N GLN A 269 7.57 8.83 -4.38
CA GLN A 269 7.57 9.69 -3.19
C GLN A 269 8.27 9.08 -1.98
N LEU A 270 8.65 7.79 -2.01
CA LEU A 270 9.29 7.11 -0.86
C LEU A 270 10.50 7.87 -0.27
N PRO A 271 11.43 8.44 -1.07
CA PRO A 271 12.54 9.19 -0.52
C PRO A 271 12.10 10.42 0.30
N GLN A 272 11.02 11.07 -0.11
CA GLN A 272 10.48 12.26 0.58
C GLN A 272 9.81 11.90 1.90
N LYS A 273 9.28 10.67 2.04
CA LYS A 273 8.61 10.20 3.25
C LYS A 273 9.57 9.80 4.38
N VAL A 274 10.88 9.75 4.14
CA VAL A 274 11.90 9.47 5.19
C VAL A 274 11.82 10.50 6.32
N SER A 275 11.71 11.79 6.00
CA SER A 275 11.59 12.86 6.99
C SER A 275 10.32 12.74 7.82
N SER A 276 9.18 12.43 7.19
CA SER A 276 7.90 12.22 7.88
C SER A 276 7.94 11.01 8.82
N LEU A 277 8.59 9.91 8.40
CA LEU A 277 8.83 8.73 9.24
C LEU A 277 9.73 9.06 10.43
N TRP A 278 10.82 9.81 10.21
CA TRP A 278 11.70 10.26 11.29
C TRP A 278 10.97 11.12 12.31
N THR A 279 10.17 12.08 11.83
CA THR A 279 9.33 12.94 12.70
C THR A 279 8.36 12.09 13.53
N ALA A 280 7.73 11.07 12.92
CA ALA A 280 6.83 10.17 13.63
C ALA A 280 7.51 9.36 14.75
N VAL A 281 8.75 8.94 14.54
CA VAL A 281 9.56 8.20 15.54
C VAL A 281 10.04 9.11 16.68
N THR A 282 10.32 10.39 16.38
CA THR A 282 10.84 11.36 17.35
C THR A 282 9.74 12.14 18.11
N GLY A 283 8.50 11.69 18.04
CA GLY A 283 7.37 12.23 18.83
C GLY A 283 6.49 13.26 18.12
N GLY A 284 6.71 13.48 16.81
CA GLY A 284 5.81 14.30 15.97
C GLY A 284 4.59 13.54 15.46
N GLU A 285 3.71 14.22 14.73
CA GLU A 285 2.54 13.59 14.13
C GLU A 285 2.90 12.58 13.04
N ARG A 286 2.18 11.46 13.00
CA ARG A 286 2.30 10.45 11.95
C ARG A 286 1.52 10.89 10.70
N ASP A 287 2.23 11.10 9.61
CA ASP A 287 1.62 11.33 8.30
C ASP A 287 0.94 10.03 7.81
N PRO A 288 -0.41 10.03 7.58
CA PRO A 288 -1.13 8.83 7.13
C PRO A 288 -0.67 8.28 5.77
N GLU A 289 -0.01 9.10 4.96
CA GLU A 289 0.51 8.69 3.66
C GLU A 289 1.90 8.07 3.72
N THR A 290 2.47 7.90 4.92
CA THR A 290 3.76 7.21 5.06
C THR A 290 3.58 5.70 4.91
N PRO A 291 4.59 5.00 4.36
CA PRO A 291 4.56 3.54 4.27
C PRO A 291 4.36 2.87 5.62
N VAL A 292 3.76 1.69 5.57
CA VAL A 292 3.57 0.82 6.73
C VAL A 292 4.39 -0.45 6.58
N SER A 293 4.88 -0.97 7.70
CA SER A 293 5.55 -2.28 7.75
C SER A 293 4.55 -3.43 7.67
N VAL A 294 5.04 -4.67 7.56
CA VAL A 294 4.20 -5.88 7.66
C VAL A 294 3.43 -5.90 8.98
N TYR A 295 4.06 -5.48 10.09
CA TYR A 295 3.40 -5.35 11.38
C TYR A 295 2.28 -4.29 11.35
N GLY A 296 2.56 -3.10 10.83
CA GLY A 296 1.57 -2.02 10.70
C GLY A 296 0.39 -2.42 9.82
N ALA A 297 0.66 -3.04 8.67
CA ALA A 297 -0.38 -3.55 7.78
C ALA A 297 -1.24 -4.65 8.43
N SER A 298 -0.61 -5.57 9.18
CA SER A 298 -1.34 -6.60 9.93
C SER A 298 -2.18 -6.01 11.07
N LYS A 299 -1.69 -4.95 11.73
CA LYS A 299 -2.45 -4.21 12.73
C LYS A 299 -3.68 -3.54 12.12
N ILE A 300 -3.54 -2.89 10.97
CA ILE A 300 -4.66 -2.34 10.19
C ILE A 300 -5.66 -3.46 9.86
N GLY A 301 -5.18 -4.64 9.44
CA GLY A 301 -6.03 -5.82 9.21
C GLY A 301 -6.80 -6.24 10.46
N GLY A 302 -6.16 -6.23 11.63
CA GLY A 302 -6.82 -6.49 12.92
C GLY A 302 -7.91 -5.47 13.25
N GLU A 303 -7.62 -4.17 13.12
CA GLU A 303 -8.54 -3.08 13.40
C GLU A 303 -9.75 -3.08 12.46
N THR A 304 -9.53 -3.35 11.15
CA THR A 304 -10.63 -3.45 10.17
C THR A 304 -11.54 -4.64 10.45
N ALA A 305 -10.96 -5.80 10.79
CA ALA A 305 -11.74 -6.99 11.15
C ALA A 305 -12.56 -6.77 12.42
N GLU A 306 -11.99 -6.17 13.47
CA GLU A 306 -12.67 -5.87 14.72
C GLU A 306 -13.89 -4.96 14.54
N ARG A 307 -13.83 -4.07 13.56
CA ARG A 307 -14.92 -3.15 13.19
C ARG A 307 -15.88 -3.74 12.14
N GLY A 308 -15.66 -4.97 11.67
CA GLY A 308 -16.47 -5.59 10.62
C GLY A 308 -16.24 -4.98 9.22
N LEU A 309 -15.17 -4.21 9.02
CA LEU A 309 -14.86 -3.51 7.78
C LEU A 309 -14.07 -4.40 6.80
N TRP A 310 -14.62 -5.56 6.46
CA TRP A 310 -13.98 -6.56 5.61
C TRP A 310 -13.66 -6.04 4.21
N GLY A 311 -14.45 -5.11 3.68
CA GLY A 311 -14.15 -4.46 2.40
C GLY A 311 -12.83 -3.68 2.45
N VAL A 312 -12.58 -2.94 3.53
CA VAL A 312 -11.30 -2.22 3.74
C VAL A 312 -10.14 -3.20 3.91
N PHE A 313 -10.35 -4.30 4.66
CA PHE A 313 -9.37 -5.38 4.81
C PHE A 313 -8.90 -5.91 3.45
N ILE A 314 -9.85 -6.26 2.56
CA ILE A 314 -9.55 -6.79 1.22
C ILE A 314 -8.87 -5.72 0.36
N LEU A 315 -9.34 -4.46 0.44
CA LEU A 315 -8.75 -3.36 -0.32
C LEU A 315 -7.27 -3.12 0.06
N VAL A 316 -6.95 -3.13 1.36
CA VAL A 316 -5.57 -2.95 1.84
C VAL A 316 -4.70 -4.12 1.39
N LEU A 317 -5.20 -5.36 1.44
CA LEU A 317 -4.46 -6.54 0.96
C LEU A 317 -4.25 -6.50 -0.57
N ALA A 318 -5.26 -6.07 -1.34
CA ALA A 318 -5.12 -5.85 -2.78
C ALA A 318 -4.07 -4.77 -3.09
N SER A 319 -4.13 -3.63 -2.39
CA SER A 319 -3.18 -2.52 -2.54
C SER A 319 -1.75 -2.96 -2.25
N LEU A 320 -1.55 -3.79 -1.22
CA LEU A 320 -0.26 -4.37 -0.89
C LEU A 320 0.29 -5.24 -2.03
N ASN A 321 -0.56 -6.04 -2.67
CA ASN A 321 -0.14 -6.86 -3.80
C ASN A 321 0.28 -6.01 -5.01
N PHE A 322 -0.44 -4.93 -5.33
CA PHE A 322 -0.02 -3.98 -6.36
C PHE A 322 1.29 -3.29 -6.00
N PHE A 323 1.47 -2.93 -4.73
CA PHE A 323 2.72 -2.34 -4.24
C PHE A 323 3.88 -3.33 -4.37
N LEU A 324 3.72 -4.58 -3.93
CA LEU A 324 4.75 -5.63 -4.06
C LEU A 324 5.13 -5.87 -5.52
N GLY A 325 4.14 -5.97 -6.41
CA GLY A 325 4.38 -6.15 -7.83
C GLY A 325 5.12 -4.96 -8.47
N ALA A 326 4.66 -3.72 -8.19
CA ALA A 326 5.29 -2.52 -8.72
C ALA A 326 6.68 -2.27 -8.12
N PHE A 327 6.88 -2.55 -6.83
CA PHE A 327 8.17 -2.43 -6.16
C PHE A 327 9.20 -3.41 -6.76
N ASN A 328 8.79 -4.63 -7.08
CA ASN A 328 9.65 -5.62 -7.75
C ASN A 328 9.97 -5.25 -9.21
N LEU A 329 9.29 -4.27 -9.82
CA LEU A 329 9.68 -3.73 -11.14
C LEU A 329 10.81 -2.69 -11.06
N VAL A 330 11.16 -2.19 -9.88
CA VAL A 330 12.25 -1.21 -9.72
C VAL A 330 13.57 -1.83 -10.20
N PRO A 331 14.33 -1.18 -11.11
CA PRO A 331 15.53 -1.74 -11.70
C PRO A 331 16.73 -1.69 -10.75
N LEU A 332 16.60 -2.35 -9.61
CA LEU A 332 17.58 -2.36 -8.52
C LEU A 332 17.72 -3.76 -7.93
N LEU A 333 18.92 -4.33 -7.97
CA LEU A 333 19.19 -5.60 -7.28
C LEU A 333 19.09 -5.40 -5.75
N PRO A 334 18.53 -6.35 -5.02
CA PRO A 334 18.20 -7.73 -5.41
C PRO A 334 16.76 -7.96 -5.91
N LEU A 335 16.01 -6.91 -6.29
CA LEU A 335 14.65 -7.05 -6.81
C LEU A 335 14.64 -7.67 -8.22
N ASP A 336 13.50 -8.26 -8.62
CA ASP A 336 13.31 -8.84 -9.96
C ASP A 336 13.60 -7.85 -11.08
N GLY A 337 13.18 -6.59 -10.91
CA GLY A 337 13.43 -5.49 -11.82
C GLY A 337 14.92 -5.24 -12.07
N GLY A 338 15.77 -5.49 -11.09
CA GLY A 338 17.22 -5.45 -11.23
C GLY A 338 17.72 -6.56 -12.16
N HIS A 339 17.22 -7.79 -11.99
CA HIS A 339 17.52 -8.90 -12.88
C HIS A 339 16.96 -8.69 -14.29
N ILE A 340 15.74 -8.15 -14.43
CA ILE A 340 15.16 -7.75 -15.71
C ILE A 340 16.05 -6.72 -16.41
N ALA A 341 16.53 -5.70 -15.70
CA ALA A 341 17.41 -4.68 -16.24
C ALA A 341 18.73 -5.26 -16.74
N VAL A 342 19.34 -6.20 -16.01
CA VAL A 342 20.55 -6.90 -16.42
C VAL A 342 20.31 -7.72 -17.71
N VAL A 343 19.21 -8.47 -17.77
CA VAL A 343 18.85 -9.28 -18.95
C VAL A 343 18.63 -8.39 -20.18
N LEU A 344 17.93 -7.27 -20.02
CA LEU A 344 17.71 -6.30 -21.09
C LEU A 344 19.02 -5.63 -21.53
N TYR A 345 19.88 -5.24 -20.59
CA TYR A 345 21.20 -4.69 -20.88
C TYR A 345 22.04 -5.67 -21.69
N GLU A 346 22.11 -6.95 -21.30
CA GLU A 346 22.81 -8.01 -22.06
C GLU A 346 22.28 -8.10 -23.49
N LYS A 347 20.97 -8.08 -23.67
CA LYS A 347 20.35 -8.13 -24.99
C LYS A 347 20.71 -6.93 -25.84
N ILE A 348 20.58 -5.71 -25.30
CA ILE A 348 20.90 -4.46 -26.00
C ILE A 348 22.38 -4.43 -26.37
N ARG A 349 23.27 -4.70 -25.40
CA ARG A 349 24.71 -4.77 -25.61
C ARG A 349 25.10 -5.72 -26.74
N ASN A 350 24.54 -6.95 -26.74
CA ASN A 350 24.87 -7.97 -27.72
C ASN A 350 24.27 -7.63 -29.09
N THR A 351 23.12 -6.99 -29.18
CA THR A 351 22.57 -6.47 -30.43
C THR A 351 23.46 -5.40 -31.04
N ILE A 352 23.95 -4.44 -30.24
CA ILE A 352 24.87 -3.37 -30.71
C ILE A 352 26.21 -3.97 -31.16
N ARG A 353 26.71 -4.96 -30.43
CA ARG A 353 27.94 -5.68 -30.82
C ARG A 353 27.76 -6.40 -32.14
N GLY A 354 26.64 -7.05 -32.39
CA GLY A 354 26.31 -7.69 -33.66
C GLY A 354 26.28 -6.71 -34.82
N TRP A 355 25.71 -5.51 -34.63
CA TRP A 355 25.76 -4.46 -35.68
C TRP A 355 27.18 -3.97 -36.00
N LYS A 356 28.11 -4.10 -35.04
CA LYS A 356 29.54 -3.77 -35.23
C LYS A 356 30.36 -4.96 -35.71
N GLY A 357 29.76 -6.11 -36.06
CA GLY A 357 30.45 -7.32 -36.47
C GLY A 357 31.26 -8.02 -35.36
N LEU A 358 30.99 -7.68 -34.09
CA LEU A 358 31.67 -8.26 -32.93
C LEU A 358 30.89 -9.45 -32.36
N ALA A 359 31.61 -10.46 -31.88
CA ALA A 359 30.99 -11.61 -31.19
C ALA A 359 30.19 -11.17 -29.95
N PRO A 360 29.09 -11.87 -29.61
CA PRO A 360 28.37 -11.62 -28.40
C PRO A 360 29.29 -11.63 -27.15
N ALA A 361 29.09 -10.68 -26.24
CA ALA A 361 29.78 -10.72 -24.96
C ALA A 361 29.10 -11.75 -24.04
N GLY A 362 29.85 -12.34 -23.12
CA GLY A 362 29.35 -13.23 -22.09
C GLY A 362 28.34 -12.57 -21.13
N PRO A 363 27.77 -13.34 -20.18
CA PRO A 363 26.89 -12.83 -19.14
C PRO A 363 27.51 -11.66 -18.36
N VAL A 364 26.66 -10.81 -17.81
CA VAL A 364 27.12 -9.72 -16.92
C VAL A 364 27.71 -10.33 -15.65
N ASP A 365 28.84 -9.79 -15.27
CA ASP A 365 29.50 -10.14 -14.02
C ASP A 365 28.78 -9.46 -12.83
N TYR A 366 28.02 -10.24 -12.07
CA TYR A 366 27.29 -9.78 -10.92
C TYR A 366 28.20 -9.32 -9.77
N LEU A 367 29.46 -9.75 -9.70
CA LEU A 367 30.40 -9.25 -8.69
C LEU A 367 30.62 -7.75 -8.82
N LYS A 368 30.59 -7.21 -10.04
CA LYS A 368 30.70 -5.77 -10.28
C LYS A 368 29.47 -4.99 -9.84
N LEU A 369 28.32 -5.63 -9.69
CA LEU A 369 27.07 -5.02 -9.22
C LEU A 369 26.90 -5.13 -7.70
N LEU A 370 27.70 -5.98 -7.02
CA LEU A 370 27.61 -6.18 -5.58
C LEU A 370 27.71 -4.87 -4.76
N PRO A 371 28.62 -3.92 -5.03
CA PRO A 371 28.71 -2.70 -4.24
C PRO A 371 27.38 -1.90 -4.27
N VAL A 372 26.78 -1.76 -5.45
CA VAL A 372 25.47 -1.07 -5.60
C VAL A 372 24.36 -1.86 -4.91
N THR A 373 24.38 -3.18 -5.03
CA THR A 373 23.41 -4.06 -4.36
C THR A 373 23.51 -3.95 -2.84
N TYR A 374 24.71 -3.93 -2.26
CA TYR A 374 24.90 -3.75 -0.82
C TYR A 374 24.38 -2.40 -0.33
N VAL A 375 24.69 -1.32 -1.05
CA VAL A 375 24.16 0.01 -0.72
C VAL A 375 22.63 0.00 -0.74
N ALA A 376 22.02 -0.60 -1.76
CA ALA A 376 20.58 -0.71 -1.87
C ALA A 376 19.96 -1.53 -0.72
N VAL A 377 20.57 -2.66 -0.35
CA VAL A 377 20.11 -3.52 0.76
C VAL A 377 20.23 -2.78 2.09
N VAL A 378 21.32 -2.06 2.33
CA VAL A 378 21.51 -1.28 3.57
C VAL A 378 20.49 -0.16 3.66
N ILE A 379 20.29 0.62 2.60
CA ILE A 379 19.32 1.72 2.58
C ILE A 379 17.89 1.16 2.74
N GLY A 380 17.52 0.13 1.97
CA GLY A 380 16.20 -0.49 2.05
C GLY A 380 15.94 -1.13 3.42
N GLY A 381 16.94 -1.80 4.00
CA GLY A 381 16.87 -2.36 5.34
C GLY A 381 16.71 -1.29 6.43
N ALA A 382 17.47 -0.19 6.35
CA ALA A 382 17.32 0.94 7.26
C ALA A 382 15.92 1.59 7.15
N TYR A 383 15.43 1.74 5.93
CA TYR A 383 14.06 2.24 5.66
C TYR A 383 13.00 1.31 6.28
N MET A 384 13.15 -0.01 6.11
CA MET A 384 12.22 -1.01 6.66
C MET A 384 12.23 -0.99 8.20
N VAL A 385 13.40 -0.86 8.83
CA VAL A 385 13.53 -0.73 10.28
C VAL A 385 12.89 0.57 10.76
N LEU A 386 13.14 1.69 10.08
CA LEU A 386 12.53 2.98 10.42
C LEU A 386 11.00 2.92 10.35
N THR A 387 10.45 2.29 9.30
CA THR A 387 9.01 2.09 9.12
C THR A 387 8.43 1.21 10.24
N LEU A 388 9.11 0.12 10.59
CA LEU A 388 8.69 -0.78 11.67
C LEU A 388 8.67 -0.06 13.03
N VAL A 389 9.72 0.70 13.34
CA VAL A 389 9.80 1.49 14.58
C VAL A 389 8.68 2.52 14.61
N ALA A 390 8.43 3.22 13.51
CA ALA A 390 7.33 4.18 13.40
C ALA A 390 5.96 3.52 13.65
N ASP A 391 5.72 2.30 13.12
CA ASP A 391 4.46 1.59 13.31
C ASP A 391 4.27 1.05 14.75
N ILE A 392 5.36 0.81 15.49
CA ILE A 392 5.31 0.39 16.89
C ILE A 392 5.08 1.60 17.80
N VAL A 393 5.86 2.68 17.61
CA VAL A 393 5.86 3.85 18.49
C VAL A 393 4.67 4.76 18.22
N ASN A 394 4.35 4.97 16.94
CA ASN A 394 3.31 5.90 16.50
C ASN A 394 2.53 5.31 15.30
N PRO A 395 1.69 4.29 15.53
CA PRO A 395 0.97 3.59 14.47
C PRO A 395 -0.02 4.50 13.75
N ILE A 396 -0.21 4.26 12.45
CA ILE A 396 -1.28 4.89 11.68
C ILE A 396 -2.62 4.42 12.23
N GLN A 397 -3.48 5.38 12.55
CA GLN A 397 -4.85 5.14 12.99
C GLN A 397 -5.81 5.50 11.84
N LEU A 398 -6.34 4.49 11.17
CA LEU A 398 -7.29 4.69 10.06
C LEU A 398 -8.66 5.20 10.53
N PHE A 399 -8.99 4.98 11.79
CA PHE A 399 -10.32 5.24 12.37
C PHE A 399 -10.19 6.13 13.61
N ARG A 400 -9.85 7.37 13.38
CA ARG A 400 -9.89 8.42 14.41
C ARG A 400 -11.25 9.10 14.45
#